data_f5f8cde637249fc3979e748533ef7ecd
#
_entry.id   f5f8cde637249fc3979e748533ef7ecd
#
_cell.length_a   1.000
_cell.length_b   1.000
_cell.length_c   1.000
_cell.angle_alpha   90.00
_cell.angle_beta   90.00
_cell.angle_gamma   90.00
#
_symmetry.space_group_name_H-M   'P 1'
#
loop_
_entity.id
_entity.type
_entity.pdbx_description
1 polymer ?
#
loop_
_entity_poly.entity_id
_entity_poly.type
_entity_poly.pdbx_seq_one_letter_code
_entity_poly.pdbx_strand_id
1 'polypeptide(L)' 'MTKFTAPNGRVFNIVHRYAEVLRPGDLIIINKGTPRVVVQVERVNHKKGGAGSFKLKGRPIWVTYNVGKRYPALKSA' A
#
# COMPACT_ATOMS: atom_id res chain seq x y z
N MET A 1 17.60 -6.31 -2.00
CA MET A 1 16.24 -6.17 -1.47
C MET A 1 16.17 -4.88 -0.66
N THR A 2 15.18 -4.07 -0.91
CA THR A 2 15.02 -2.78 -0.23
C THR A 2 14.31 -2.98 1.11
N LYS A 3 14.82 -2.30 2.12
CA LYS A 3 14.23 -2.36 3.47
C LYS A 3 13.78 -0.97 3.91
N PHE A 4 12.79 -0.96 4.77
CA PHE A 4 12.28 0.24 5.39
C PHE A 4 12.40 0.11 6.92
N THR A 5 12.99 1.11 7.56
CA THR A 5 13.09 1.17 9.01
C THR A 5 12.09 2.19 9.53
N ALA A 6 11.16 1.73 10.36
CA ALA A 6 10.18 2.58 11.00
C ALA A 6 10.81 3.43 12.11
N PRO A 7 10.17 4.54 12.52
CA PRO A 7 10.70 5.37 13.61
C PRO A 7 10.92 4.64 14.94
N ASN A 8 10.16 3.56 15.16
CA ASN A 8 10.33 2.72 16.36
C ASN A 8 11.48 1.72 16.24
N GLY A 9 12.28 1.77 15.19
CA GLY A 9 13.38 0.85 14.94
C GLY A 9 13.00 -0.46 14.26
N ARG A 10 11.72 -0.70 14.04
CA ARG A 10 11.25 -1.92 13.38
C ARG A 10 11.61 -1.91 11.91
N VAL A 11 12.13 -3.05 11.41
CA VAL A 11 12.57 -3.20 10.03
C VAL A 11 11.55 -4.01 9.24
N PHE A 12 11.23 -3.53 8.04
CA PHE A 12 10.34 -4.20 7.11
C PHE A 12 11.04 -4.41 5.78
N ASN A 13 10.65 -5.46 5.08
CA ASN A 13 11.01 -5.63 3.67
C ASN A 13 10.00 -4.88 2.81
N ILE A 14 10.49 -4.24 1.75
CA ILE A 14 9.62 -3.60 0.77
C ILE A 14 9.39 -4.60 -0.37
N VAL A 15 8.13 -4.94 -0.59
CA VAL A 15 7.70 -5.81 -1.68
C VAL A 15 6.71 -5.06 -2.55
N HIS A 16 6.72 -5.35 -3.84
CA HIS A 16 5.75 -4.75 -4.77
C HIS A 16 4.58 -5.71 -4.92
N ARG A 17 3.38 -5.25 -4.58
CA ARG A 17 2.16 -6.03 -4.67
C ARG A 17 1.21 -5.40 -5.68
N TYR A 18 0.49 -6.26 -6.41
CA TYR A 18 -0.60 -5.78 -7.23
C TYR A 18 -1.69 -5.18 -6.34
N ALA A 19 -2.29 -4.08 -6.79
CA ALA A 19 -3.34 -3.41 -6.02
C ALA A 19 -4.52 -4.34 -5.75
N GLU A 20 -4.81 -5.25 -6.68
CA GLU A 20 -5.93 -6.20 -6.56
C GLU A 20 -5.76 -7.22 -5.42
N VAL A 21 -4.57 -7.39 -4.87
CA VAL A 21 -4.33 -8.31 -3.74
C VAL A 21 -4.17 -7.58 -2.41
N LEU A 22 -4.30 -6.26 -2.40
CA LEU A 22 -4.24 -5.50 -1.16
C LEU A 22 -5.46 -5.82 -0.29
N ARG A 23 -5.23 -5.88 1.02
CA ARG A 23 -6.27 -6.17 2.01
C ARG A 23 -6.28 -5.11 3.10
N PRO A 24 -7.40 -4.93 3.79
CA PRO A 24 -7.42 -4.05 4.98
C PRO A 24 -6.35 -4.45 5.97
N GLY A 25 -5.61 -3.48 6.46
CA GLY A 25 -4.49 -3.70 7.37
C GLY A 25 -3.12 -3.69 6.69
N ASP A 26 -3.05 -3.85 5.37
CA ASP A 26 -1.78 -3.79 4.65
C ASP A 26 -1.19 -2.39 4.73
N LEU A 27 0.14 -2.33 4.88
CA LEU A 27 0.88 -1.08 4.87
C LEU A 27 1.50 -0.89 3.49
N ILE A 28 1.26 0.27 2.89
CA ILE A 28 1.84 0.62 1.60
C ILE A 28 2.60 1.94 1.72
N ILE A 29 3.53 2.16 0.80
CA ILE A 29 4.29 3.40 0.73
C ILE A 29 3.70 4.25 -0.39
N ILE A 30 3.28 5.46 -0.04
CA ILE A 30 2.89 6.45 -1.02
C ILE A 30 4.10 7.35 -1.26
N ASN A 31 4.58 7.33 -2.50
CA ASN A 31 5.73 8.10 -2.88
C ASN A 31 5.29 9.32 -3.66
N LYS A 32 4.90 10.36 -2.94
CA LYS A 32 4.61 11.67 -3.52
C LYS A 32 5.70 12.65 -3.10
N GLY A 33 6.93 12.38 -3.55
CA GLY A 33 8.09 13.17 -3.16
C GLY A 33 8.81 12.58 -1.95
N THR A 34 9.63 13.38 -1.28
CA THR A 34 10.32 13.02 -0.05
C THR A 34 9.73 13.82 1.11
N PRO A 35 9.51 13.20 2.30
CA PRO A 35 9.82 11.80 2.64
C PRO A 35 8.76 10.83 2.17
N ARG A 36 9.13 9.54 2.16
CA ARG A 36 8.16 8.46 1.90
C ARG A 36 7.15 8.39 3.02
N VAL A 37 5.89 8.24 2.68
CA VAL A 37 4.80 8.15 3.65
C VAL A 37 4.24 6.74 3.65
N VAL A 38 4.23 6.11 4.82
CA VAL A 38 3.60 4.81 5.01
C VAL A 38 2.15 5.02 5.42
N VAL A 39 1.24 4.38 4.71
CA VAL A 39 -0.19 4.45 5.02
C VAL A 39 -0.78 3.06 5.09
N GLN A 40 -1.80 2.90 5.92
CA GLN A 40 -2.50 1.63 6.08
C GLN A 40 -3.75 1.61 5.21
N VAL A 41 -3.96 0.49 4.52
CA VAL A 41 -5.19 0.26 3.77
C VAL A 41 -6.31 -0.02 4.77
N GLU A 42 -7.39 0.76 4.70
CA GLU A 42 -8.53 0.63 5.61
C GLU A 42 -9.63 -0.24 4.99
N ARG A 43 -9.96 0.02 3.72
CA ARG A 43 -11.02 -0.71 3.00
C ARG A 43 -10.57 -0.96 1.57
N VAL A 44 -11.10 -2.02 0.99
CA VAL A 44 -10.85 -2.37 -0.41
C VAL A 44 -12.17 -2.65 -1.12
N ASN A 45 -12.20 -2.32 -2.41
CA ASN A 45 -13.32 -2.63 -3.28
C ASN A 45 -12.75 -3.14 -4.61
N HIS A 46 -12.36 -4.41 -4.60
CA HIS A 46 -11.80 -5.05 -5.78
C HIS A 46 -12.92 -5.50 -6.72
N LYS A 47 -12.76 -5.18 -8.00
CA LYS A 47 -13.70 -5.55 -9.05
C LYS A 47 -13.10 -6.65 -9.91
N LYS A 48 -13.96 -7.36 -10.64
CA LYS A 48 -13.50 -8.34 -11.62
C LYS A 48 -12.57 -7.68 -12.64
N GLY A 49 -11.57 -8.43 -13.08
CA GLY A 49 -10.63 -7.96 -14.09
C GLY A 49 -9.42 -7.21 -13.54
N GLY A 50 -9.23 -7.20 -12.23
CA GLY A 50 -8.03 -6.61 -11.60
C GLY A 50 -8.06 -5.11 -11.41
N ALA A 51 -9.20 -4.47 -11.65
CA ALA A 51 -9.40 -3.05 -11.34
C ALA A 51 -10.16 -2.90 -10.02
N GLY A 52 -10.22 -1.68 -9.50
CA GLY A 52 -10.98 -1.39 -8.29
C GLY A 52 -10.51 -0.14 -7.59
N SER A 53 -10.75 -0.10 -6.29
CA SER A 53 -10.36 1.04 -5.46
C SER A 53 -10.06 0.59 -4.03
N PHE A 54 -9.34 1.41 -3.30
CA PHE A 54 -9.09 1.20 -1.88
C PHE A 54 -9.07 2.54 -1.16
N LYS A 55 -9.37 2.49 0.13
CA LYS A 55 -9.35 3.67 0.99
C LYS A 55 -8.24 3.53 2.00
N LEU A 56 -7.51 4.62 2.21
CA LEU A 56 -6.40 4.67 3.16
C LEU A 56 -6.90 5.23 4.50
N LYS A 57 -6.37 4.68 5.58
CA LYS A 57 -6.71 5.12 6.93
C LYS A 57 -6.35 6.60 7.11
N GLY A 58 -7.29 7.36 7.66
CA GLY A 58 -7.12 8.78 7.89
C GLY A 58 -7.34 9.66 6.66
N ARG A 59 -7.70 9.09 5.52
CA ARG A 59 -7.98 9.83 4.29
C ARG A 59 -9.39 9.53 3.81
N PRO A 60 -10.19 10.55 3.48
CA PRO A 60 -11.59 10.35 3.07
C PRO A 60 -11.75 9.94 1.60
N ILE A 61 -10.67 9.92 0.83
CA ILE A 61 -10.73 9.71 -0.62
C ILE A 61 -10.38 8.28 -0.96
N TRP A 62 -11.16 7.68 -1.88
CA TRP A 62 -10.85 6.37 -2.45
C TRP A 62 -9.82 6.52 -3.56
N VAL A 63 -8.80 5.66 -3.54
CA VAL A 63 -7.78 5.59 -4.60
C VAL A 63 -8.21 4.54 -5.61
N THR A 64 -8.38 4.95 -6.86
CA THR A 64 -8.72 4.05 -7.95
C THR A 64 -7.46 3.47 -8.57
N TYR A 65 -7.49 2.20 -8.94
CA TYR A 65 -6.36 1.56 -9.62
C TYR A 65 -6.85 0.79 -10.84
N ASN A 66 -5.98 0.68 -11.84
CA ASN A 66 -6.21 -0.10 -13.04
C ASN A 66 -5.51 -1.46 -12.93
N VAL A 67 -5.87 -2.36 -13.83
CA VAL A 67 -5.23 -3.68 -13.96
C VAL A 67 -3.72 -3.52 -14.08
N GLY A 68 -2.98 -4.34 -13.33
CA GLY A 68 -1.52 -4.35 -13.37
C GLY A 68 -0.83 -3.29 -12.52
N LYS A 69 -1.59 -2.43 -11.85
CA LYS A 69 -0.98 -1.44 -10.95
C LYS A 69 -0.35 -2.12 -9.74
N ARG A 70 0.90 -1.75 -9.44
CA ARG A 70 1.64 -2.25 -8.29
C ARG A 70 1.92 -1.13 -7.31
N TYR A 71 1.95 -1.48 -6.04
CA TYR A 71 2.32 -0.55 -4.97
C TYR A 71 3.40 -1.17 -4.10
N PRO A 72 4.39 -0.38 -3.67
CA PRO A 72 5.35 -0.85 -2.67
C PRO A 72 4.61 -1.04 -1.35
N ALA A 73 4.74 -2.24 -0.79
CA ALA A 73 4.09 -2.62 0.45
C ALA A 73 5.13 -3.11 1.44
N LEU A 74 4.81 -3.04 2.74
CA LEU A 74 5.70 -3.48 3.80
C LEU A 74 5.34 -4.90 4.22
N LYS A 75 6.35 -5.74 4.32
CA LYS A 75 6.24 -7.10 4.83
C LYS A 75 7.18 -7.23 6.04
N SER A 76 6.72 -7.85 7.12
CA SER A 76 7.55 -8.09 8.29
C SER A 76 8.83 -8.84 7.90
N ALA A 77 9.95 -8.31 8.36
CA ALA A 77 11.24 -8.92 8.11
C ALA A 77 11.45 -10.18 8.97
#